data_4cff2b645f3b75f9d83fc048430dd546
#
_entry.id   4cff2b645f3b75f9d83fc048430dd546
#
_cell.length_a   1.000
_cell.length_b   1.000
_cell.length_c   1.000
_cell.angle_alpha   90.00
_cell.angle_beta   90.00
_cell.angle_gamma   90.00
#
_symmetry.space_group_name_H-M   'P 1'
#
loop_
_entity.id
_entity.type
_entity.pdbx_description
1 polymer ?
#
loop_
_entity_poly.entity_id
_entity_poly.type
_entity_poly.pdbx_seq_one_letter_code
_entity_poly.pdbx_strand_id
1 'polypeptide(L)'
;MTSRLLAYRPEMELPDAPAMPPLQQEDELALAAHLLELQGPAQFDAFLARQLRATMAGQQVRGTPLEGPLRQLLGKVVAPLLPLRGGSPQALKQRAAAIFGMELEGLSPEDKEFELARQVVHLIDAVNTELAQDGGMDARAPGARVETALLQVARSVAPGLLRQAAQTPGRDAGRWRREGGHIVVLDC
;
A
#
# COMPACT_ATOMS: atom_id res chain seq x y z
N MET A 1 39.94 -34.25 -22.08
CA MET A 1 39.27 -33.13 -21.39
C MET A 1 37.86 -33.04 -21.92
N THR A 2 36.91 -33.66 -21.25
CA THR A 2 35.50 -33.73 -21.67
C THR A 2 34.73 -32.60 -21.01
N SER A 3 34.38 -31.59 -21.81
CA SER A 3 33.52 -30.49 -21.40
C SER A 3 32.09 -31.01 -21.19
N ARG A 4 31.63 -31.05 -19.94
CA ARG A 4 30.22 -31.29 -19.60
C ARG A 4 29.45 -29.97 -19.79
N LEU A 5 28.77 -29.85 -20.91
CA LEU A 5 27.71 -28.86 -21.08
C LEU A 5 26.57 -29.24 -20.15
N LEU A 6 26.27 -28.38 -19.16
CA LEU A 6 25.06 -28.45 -18.37
C LEU A 6 23.89 -28.18 -19.30
N ALA A 7 23.11 -29.20 -19.61
CA ALA A 7 21.85 -29.04 -20.33
C ALA A 7 20.88 -28.29 -19.42
N TYR A 8 20.59 -27.04 -19.77
CA TYR A 8 19.50 -26.28 -19.19
C TYR A 8 18.17 -26.96 -19.55
N ARG A 9 17.40 -27.37 -18.54
CA ARG A 9 16.04 -27.92 -18.68
C ARG A 9 15.04 -26.84 -18.29
N PRO A 10 14.39 -26.18 -19.24
CA PRO A 10 13.37 -25.14 -18.95
C PRO A 10 12.06 -25.72 -18.35
N GLU A 11 11.94 -27.05 -18.26
CA GLU A 11 10.70 -27.72 -17.81
C GLU A 11 10.52 -27.78 -16.29
N MET A 12 11.41 -27.17 -15.51
CA MET A 12 11.28 -27.03 -14.04
C MET A 12 10.73 -25.66 -13.62
N GLU A 13 10.17 -24.89 -14.52
CA GLU A 13 9.38 -23.74 -14.12
C GLU A 13 8.11 -24.24 -13.47
N LEU A 14 7.92 -23.89 -12.19
CA LEU A 14 6.71 -24.19 -11.42
C LEU A 14 5.49 -23.75 -12.23
N PRO A 15 4.40 -24.57 -12.27
CA PRO A 15 3.19 -24.15 -12.95
C PRO A 15 2.73 -22.84 -12.31
N ASP A 16 2.71 -21.79 -13.13
CA ASP A 16 2.16 -20.50 -12.78
C ASP A 16 0.74 -20.71 -12.24
N ALA A 17 0.55 -20.39 -10.95
CA ALA A 17 -0.78 -20.03 -10.52
C ALA A 17 -1.28 -18.93 -11.47
N PRO A 18 -2.58 -18.89 -11.85
CA PRO A 18 -3.10 -17.85 -12.71
C PRO A 18 -2.97 -16.50 -12.00
N ALA A 19 -1.78 -15.93 -12.08
CA ALA A 19 -1.53 -14.59 -11.62
C ALA A 19 -2.36 -13.68 -12.52
N MET A 20 -3.29 -12.93 -11.93
CA MET A 20 -3.90 -11.80 -12.63
C MET A 20 -2.75 -10.97 -13.22
N PRO A 21 -2.83 -10.59 -14.51
CA PRO A 21 -1.74 -9.85 -15.11
C PRO A 21 -1.51 -8.58 -14.27
N PRO A 22 -0.27 -8.33 -13.85
CA PRO A 22 0.07 -7.09 -13.15
C PRO A 22 -0.35 -5.91 -14.03
N LEU A 23 -0.62 -4.76 -13.40
CA LEU A 23 -0.77 -3.49 -14.11
C LEU A 23 0.28 -3.41 -15.22
N GLN A 24 -0.17 -3.13 -16.44
CA GLN A 24 0.76 -2.93 -17.53
C GLN A 24 1.72 -1.81 -17.13
N GLN A 25 2.99 -1.96 -17.35
CA GLN A 25 4.01 -1.02 -16.91
C GLN A 25 3.72 0.42 -17.39
N GLU A 26 3.14 0.57 -18.57
CA GLU A 26 2.72 1.85 -19.13
C GLU A 26 1.60 2.50 -18.30
N ASP A 27 0.61 1.72 -17.84
CA ASP A 27 -0.47 2.22 -16.99
C ASP A 27 0.03 2.61 -15.60
N GLU A 28 0.96 1.85 -15.02
CA GLU A 28 1.60 2.16 -13.74
C GLU A 28 2.34 3.49 -13.80
N LEU A 29 3.15 3.72 -14.85
CA LEU A 29 3.90 4.96 -15.03
C LEU A 29 2.96 6.17 -15.21
N ALA A 30 1.88 6.02 -15.98
CA ALA A 30 0.89 7.06 -16.18
C ALA A 30 0.13 7.39 -14.88
N LEU A 31 -0.20 6.38 -14.07
CA LEU A 31 -0.84 6.56 -12.78
C LEU A 31 0.10 7.21 -11.77
N ALA A 32 1.39 6.82 -11.75
CA ALA A 32 2.39 7.44 -10.90
C ALA A 32 2.59 8.93 -11.24
N ALA A 33 2.71 9.26 -12.52
CA ALA A 33 2.80 10.64 -12.98
C ALA A 33 1.59 11.47 -12.54
N HIS A 34 0.37 10.94 -12.70
CA HIS A 34 -0.84 11.61 -12.26
C HIS A 34 -0.89 11.77 -10.72
N LEU A 35 -0.41 10.78 -9.96
CA LEU A 35 -0.36 10.87 -8.50
C LEU A 35 0.55 12.01 -8.02
N LEU A 36 1.64 12.31 -8.75
CA LEU A 36 2.54 13.42 -8.46
C LEU A 36 1.88 14.80 -8.64
N GLU A 37 0.84 14.90 -9.46
CA GLU A 37 0.12 16.15 -9.69
C GLU A 37 -0.90 16.47 -8.58
N LEU A 38 -1.21 15.50 -7.71
CA LEU A 38 -2.22 15.66 -6.68
C LEU A 38 -1.73 16.56 -5.56
N GLN A 39 -2.58 17.53 -5.20
CA GLN A 39 -2.27 18.51 -4.17
C GLN A 39 -2.90 18.19 -2.82
N GLY A 40 -3.84 17.24 -2.76
CA GLY A 40 -4.50 16.93 -1.50
C GLY A 40 -5.53 15.81 -1.53
N PRO A 41 -6.18 15.55 -0.37
CA PRO A 41 -7.04 14.38 -0.17
C PRO A 41 -8.24 14.29 -1.13
N ALA A 42 -8.86 15.42 -1.48
CA ALA A 42 -10.03 15.41 -2.37
C ALA A 42 -9.68 14.98 -3.80
N GLN A 43 -8.49 15.39 -4.29
CA GLN A 43 -8.00 14.96 -5.60
C GLN A 43 -7.57 13.49 -5.56
N PHE A 44 -7.04 13.03 -4.43
CA PHE A 44 -6.70 11.61 -4.25
C PHE A 44 -7.94 10.71 -4.29
N ASP A 45 -9.06 11.12 -3.70
CA ASP A 45 -10.31 10.36 -3.78
C ASP A 45 -10.81 10.22 -5.23
N ALA A 46 -10.74 11.31 -6.02
CA ALA A 46 -11.06 11.26 -7.45
C ALA A 46 -10.08 10.36 -8.23
N PHE A 47 -8.80 10.37 -7.88
CA PHE A 47 -7.78 9.50 -8.44
C PHE A 47 -8.10 8.02 -8.16
N LEU A 48 -8.43 7.65 -6.90
CA LEU A 48 -8.84 6.29 -6.53
C LEU A 48 -10.06 5.84 -7.33
N ALA A 49 -11.08 6.68 -7.44
CA ALA A 49 -12.27 6.36 -8.23
C ALA A 49 -11.95 6.13 -9.72
N ARG A 50 -10.94 6.81 -10.26
CA ARG A 50 -10.46 6.59 -11.63
C ARG A 50 -9.69 5.27 -11.73
N GLN A 51 -8.80 4.97 -10.78
CA GLN A 51 -8.01 3.75 -10.77
C GLN A 51 -8.90 2.50 -10.64
N LEU A 52 -9.93 2.54 -9.79
CA LEU A 52 -10.93 1.45 -9.70
C LEU A 52 -11.67 1.20 -11.01
N ARG A 53 -11.72 2.17 -11.93
CA ARG A 53 -12.29 1.98 -13.26
C ARG A 53 -11.29 1.46 -14.28
N ALA A 54 -10.04 1.79 -14.10
CA ALA A 54 -8.98 1.50 -15.08
C ALA A 54 -8.44 0.07 -14.96
N THR A 55 -8.42 -0.52 -13.76
CA THR A 55 -7.84 -1.84 -13.52
C THR A 55 -8.92 -2.93 -13.43
N MET A 56 -8.58 -4.16 -13.85
CA MET A 56 -9.51 -5.30 -13.75
C MET A 56 -9.87 -5.61 -12.30
N ALA A 57 -8.89 -5.61 -11.39
CA ALA A 57 -9.12 -5.82 -9.97
C ALA A 57 -10.01 -4.72 -9.38
N GLY A 58 -9.75 -3.46 -9.72
CA GLY A 58 -10.57 -2.33 -9.29
C GLY A 58 -12.02 -2.43 -9.77
N GLN A 59 -12.24 -2.88 -11.01
CA GLN A 59 -13.59 -3.08 -11.55
C GLN A 59 -14.40 -4.13 -10.77
N GLN A 60 -13.74 -5.16 -10.22
CA GLN A 60 -14.39 -6.18 -9.39
C GLN A 60 -14.77 -5.63 -7.99
N VAL A 61 -14.03 -4.69 -7.47
CA VAL A 61 -14.31 -4.03 -6.18
C VAL A 61 -15.34 -2.91 -6.33
N ARG A 62 -15.34 -2.23 -7.48
CA ARG A 62 -16.22 -1.09 -7.77
C ARG A 62 -17.69 -1.47 -7.72
N GLY A 63 -18.51 -0.63 -7.08
CA GLY A 63 -19.94 -0.86 -6.91
C GLY A 63 -20.29 -1.93 -5.88
N THR A 64 -19.31 -2.54 -5.23
CA THR A 64 -19.52 -3.46 -4.12
C THR A 64 -19.53 -2.71 -2.78
N PRO A 65 -19.98 -3.34 -1.69
CA PRO A 65 -19.88 -2.77 -0.34
C PRO A 65 -18.45 -2.51 0.14
N LEU A 66 -17.43 -3.02 -0.57
CA LEU A 66 -16.01 -2.83 -0.25
C LEU A 66 -15.47 -1.47 -0.71
N GLU A 67 -16.04 -0.87 -1.77
CA GLU A 67 -15.53 0.35 -2.38
C GLU A 67 -15.42 1.52 -1.39
N GLY A 68 -16.46 1.78 -0.63
CA GLY A 68 -16.49 2.87 0.35
C GLY A 68 -15.40 2.74 1.43
N PRO A 69 -15.35 1.62 2.17
CA PRO A 69 -14.29 1.35 3.14
C PRO A 69 -12.88 1.39 2.55
N LEU A 70 -12.68 0.87 1.32
CA LEU A 70 -11.40 0.88 0.62
C LEU A 70 -10.92 2.32 0.38
N ARG A 71 -11.77 3.17 -0.22
CA ARG A 71 -11.44 4.58 -0.47
C ARG A 71 -11.14 5.34 0.82
N GLN A 72 -11.92 5.09 1.87
CA GLN A 72 -11.70 5.71 3.17
C GLN A 72 -10.36 5.28 3.79
N LEU A 73 -10.05 3.99 3.75
CA LEU A 73 -8.82 3.46 4.36
C LEU A 73 -7.57 3.88 3.59
N LEU A 74 -7.58 3.75 2.26
CA LEU A 74 -6.48 4.23 1.41
C LEU A 74 -6.29 5.74 1.52
N GLY A 75 -7.38 6.51 1.61
CA GLY A 75 -7.33 7.95 1.88
C GLY A 75 -6.61 8.27 3.19
N LYS A 76 -6.89 7.55 4.27
CA LYS A 76 -6.21 7.73 5.57
C LYS A 76 -4.73 7.39 5.51
N VAL A 77 -4.34 6.40 4.71
CA VAL A 77 -2.95 5.93 4.60
C VAL A 77 -2.12 6.84 3.69
N VAL A 78 -2.67 7.24 2.54
CA VAL A 78 -1.93 7.96 1.51
C VAL A 78 -2.03 9.49 1.65
N ALA A 79 -3.15 10.03 2.15
CA ALA A 79 -3.32 11.48 2.27
C ALA A 79 -2.20 12.20 3.06
N PRO A 80 -1.63 11.63 4.15
CA PRO A 80 -0.51 12.24 4.85
C PRO A 80 0.79 12.32 4.04
N LEU A 81 0.88 11.58 2.92
CA LEU A 81 2.02 11.61 2.02
C LEU A 81 1.93 12.71 0.96
N LEU A 82 0.73 13.26 0.74
CA LEU A 82 0.48 14.25 -0.29
C LEU A 82 0.77 15.69 0.22
N PRO A 83 1.22 16.59 -0.65
CA PRO A 83 1.64 16.33 -2.02
C PRO A 83 2.98 15.58 -2.06
N LEU A 84 3.14 14.65 -3.00
CA LEU A 84 4.41 13.93 -3.16
C LEU A 84 5.48 14.82 -3.76
N ARG A 85 5.10 15.76 -4.61
CA ARG A 85 5.98 16.73 -5.29
C ARG A 85 6.29 17.91 -4.37
N GLY A 86 7.53 18.38 -4.39
CA GLY A 86 7.92 19.61 -3.70
C GLY A 86 8.31 19.44 -2.23
N GLY A 87 8.45 18.20 -1.75
CA GLY A 87 9.04 17.92 -0.44
C GLY A 87 10.57 18.07 -0.46
N SER A 88 11.19 18.37 0.69
CA SER A 88 12.65 18.31 0.77
C SER A 88 13.12 16.87 0.50
N PRO A 89 14.28 16.66 -0.17
CA PRO A 89 14.80 15.32 -0.42
C PRO A 89 14.95 14.46 0.85
N GLN A 90 15.29 15.10 1.96
CA GLN A 90 15.40 14.44 3.26
C GLN A 90 14.03 13.95 3.79
N ALA A 91 13.00 14.79 3.73
CA ALA A 91 11.66 14.41 4.18
C ALA A 91 11.06 13.29 3.30
N LEU A 92 11.33 13.33 2.00
CA LEU A 92 10.89 12.29 1.07
C LEU A 92 11.58 10.95 1.35
N LYS A 93 12.90 10.98 1.55
CA LYS A 93 13.68 9.79 1.92
C LYS A 93 13.17 9.18 3.23
N GLN A 94 12.89 10.00 4.23
CA GLN A 94 12.33 9.53 5.50
C GLN A 94 10.94 8.92 5.34
N ARG A 95 10.07 9.52 4.52
CA ARG A 95 8.74 8.95 4.21
C ARG A 95 8.86 7.60 3.52
N ALA A 96 9.69 7.51 2.48
CA ALA A 96 9.90 6.27 1.75
C ALA A 96 10.46 5.17 2.65
N ALA A 97 11.50 5.47 3.42
CA ALA A 97 12.10 4.53 4.36
C ALA A 97 11.11 4.10 5.45
N ALA A 98 10.30 5.04 5.96
CA ALA A 98 9.33 4.75 7.01
C ALA A 98 8.20 3.85 6.55
N ILE A 99 7.72 4.00 5.32
CA ILE A 99 6.53 3.32 4.80
C ILE A 99 6.90 2.09 3.98
N PHE A 100 7.74 2.26 2.97
CA PHE A 100 8.04 1.21 2.01
C PHE A 100 9.32 0.43 2.32
N GLY A 101 10.11 0.87 3.31
CA GLY A 101 11.39 0.23 3.62
C GLY A 101 12.42 0.38 2.51
N MET A 102 12.30 1.43 1.69
CA MET A 102 13.13 1.67 0.52
C MET A 102 14.33 2.55 0.85
N GLU A 103 15.47 2.24 0.24
CA GLU A 103 16.60 3.14 0.18
C GLU A 103 16.66 3.80 -1.20
N LEU A 104 16.55 5.13 -1.20
CA LEU A 104 16.54 5.93 -2.43
C LEU A 104 17.89 6.64 -2.62
N GLU A 105 19.00 6.00 -2.21
CA GLU A 105 20.34 6.57 -2.36
C GLU A 105 20.73 6.66 -3.84
N GLY A 106 21.39 7.75 -4.21
CA GLY A 106 21.87 7.95 -5.58
C GLY A 106 20.85 8.49 -6.59
N LEU A 107 19.55 8.48 -6.26
CA LEU A 107 18.52 9.04 -7.16
C LEU A 107 18.40 10.56 -7.01
N SER A 108 18.01 11.23 -8.10
CA SER A 108 17.63 12.64 -8.06
C SER A 108 16.38 12.86 -7.17
N PRO A 109 16.11 14.08 -6.71
CA PRO A 109 14.88 14.36 -5.96
C PRO A 109 13.62 13.98 -6.72
N GLU A 110 13.58 14.25 -8.01
CA GLU A 110 12.46 13.97 -8.93
C GLU A 110 12.25 12.45 -9.09
N ASP A 111 13.35 11.69 -9.26
CA ASP A 111 13.28 10.23 -9.36
C ASP A 111 12.76 9.61 -8.06
N LYS A 112 13.17 10.16 -6.91
CA LYS A 112 12.67 9.73 -5.60
C LYS A 112 11.16 9.96 -5.45
N GLU A 113 10.68 11.12 -5.88
CA GLU A 113 9.25 11.45 -5.88
C GLU A 113 8.48 10.48 -6.78
N PHE A 114 9.02 10.22 -7.97
CA PHE A 114 8.40 9.31 -8.92
C PHE A 114 8.38 7.86 -8.42
N GLU A 115 9.48 7.39 -7.86
CA GLU A 115 9.54 6.04 -7.31
C GLU A 115 8.57 5.87 -6.12
N LEU A 116 8.44 6.88 -5.26
CA LEU A 116 7.46 6.86 -4.19
C LEU A 116 6.03 6.82 -4.73
N ALA A 117 5.74 7.57 -5.80
CA ALA A 117 4.44 7.54 -6.46
C ALA A 117 4.13 6.16 -7.05
N ARG A 118 5.10 5.51 -7.67
CA ARG A 118 4.97 4.12 -8.16
C ARG A 118 4.63 3.14 -7.04
N GLN A 119 5.32 3.24 -5.90
CA GLN A 119 5.05 2.37 -4.75
C GLN A 119 3.64 2.57 -4.19
N VAL A 120 3.13 3.80 -4.17
CA VAL A 120 1.74 4.07 -3.78
C VAL A 120 0.76 3.44 -4.77
N VAL A 121 1.00 3.57 -6.08
CA VAL A 121 0.16 2.95 -7.12
C VAL A 121 0.18 1.43 -6.97
N HIS A 122 1.35 0.85 -6.77
CA HIS A 122 1.52 -0.58 -6.55
C HIS A 122 0.79 -1.08 -5.29
N LEU A 123 0.86 -0.33 -4.19
CA LEU A 123 0.11 -0.64 -2.97
C LEU A 123 -1.41 -0.67 -3.23
N ILE A 124 -1.93 0.32 -3.95
CA ILE A 124 -3.37 0.41 -4.26
C ILE A 124 -3.81 -0.77 -5.14
N ASP A 125 -3.03 -1.10 -6.16
CA ASP A 125 -3.34 -2.21 -7.06
C ASP A 125 -3.27 -3.56 -6.36
N ALA A 126 -2.25 -3.78 -5.54
CA ALA A 126 -2.12 -5.00 -4.75
C ALA A 126 -3.29 -5.20 -3.77
N VAL A 127 -3.78 -4.12 -3.12
CA VAL A 127 -4.96 -4.20 -2.24
C VAL A 127 -6.22 -4.50 -3.05
N ASN A 128 -6.40 -3.90 -4.22
CA ASN A 128 -7.52 -4.21 -5.10
C ASN A 128 -7.50 -5.68 -5.56
N THR A 129 -6.33 -6.17 -5.91
CA THR A 129 -6.12 -7.56 -6.33
C THR A 129 -6.44 -8.54 -5.21
N GLU A 130 -5.98 -8.28 -3.99
CA GLU A 130 -6.28 -9.09 -2.81
C GLU A 130 -7.79 -9.15 -2.54
N LEU A 131 -8.48 -7.99 -2.60
CA LEU A 131 -9.94 -7.92 -2.41
C LEU A 131 -10.72 -8.62 -3.52
N ALA A 132 -10.24 -8.58 -4.75
CA ALA A 132 -10.85 -9.25 -5.88
C ALA A 132 -10.74 -10.78 -5.76
N GLN A 133 -9.60 -11.28 -5.25
CA GLN A 133 -9.36 -12.71 -5.05
C GLN A 133 -10.16 -13.31 -3.90
N ASP A 134 -10.50 -12.51 -2.87
CA ASP A 134 -11.25 -12.96 -1.69
C ASP A 134 -12.70 -13.44 -2.00
N GLY A 135 -13.14 -13.33 -3.23
CA GLY A 135 -14.33 -13.98 -3.81
C GLY A 135 -15.68 -13.69 -3.14
N GLY A 136 -15.73 -12.78 -2.16
CA GLY A 136 -17.00 -12.39 -1.51
C GLY A 136 -17.57 -13.39 -0.51
N MET A 137 -16.93 -14.53 -0.28
CA MET A 137 -17.44 -15.59 0.62
C MET A 137 -17.19 -15.31 2.11
N ASP A 138 -16.46 -14.25 2.42
CA ASP A 138 -16.13 -13.92 3.80
C ASP A 138 -17.30 -13.22 4.52
N ALA A 139 -17.74 -13.80 5.64
CA ALA A 139 -18.82 -13.27 6.48
C ALA A 139 -18.44 -12.00 7.25
N ARG A 140 -17.18 -11.55 7.20
CA ARG A 140 -16.71 -10.33 7.86
C ARG A 140 -17.36 -9.07 7.26
N ALA A 141 -17.53 -8.05 8.10
CA ALA A 141 -17.96 -6.73 7.65
C ALA A 141 -17.03 -6.16 6.57
N PRO A 142 -17.53 -5.43 5.56
CA PRO A 142 -16.73 -4.90 4.46
C PRO A 142 -15.48 -4.13 4.90
N GLY A 143 -15.60 -3.30 5.96
CA GLY A 143 -14.46 -2.57 6.51
C GLY A 143 -13.35 -3.48 7.05
N ALA A 144 -13.71 -4.55 7.77
CA ALA A 144 -12.75 -5.50 8.31
C ALA A 144 -12.05 -6.31 7.20
N ARG A 145 -12.75 -6.60 6.11
CA ARG A 145 -12.16 -7.25 4.93
C ARG A 145 -11.10 -6.36 4.28
N VAL A 146 -11.44 -5.10 4.05
CA VAL A 146 -10.50 -4.12 3.48
C VAL A 146 -9.28 -3.92 4.38
N GLU A 147 -9.49 -3.82 5.69
CA GLU A 147 -8.39 -3.71 6.65
C GLU A 147 -7.47 -4.94 6.62
N THR A 148 -8.04 -6.13 6.57
CA THR A 148 -7.28 -7.39 6.46
C THR A 148 -6.46 -7.42 5.17
N ALA A 149 -7.06 -7.09 4.03
CA ALA A 149 -6.37 -7.04 2.74
C ALA A 149 -5.21 -6.02 2.77
N LEU A 150 -5.45 -4.82 3.30
CA LEU A 150 -4.39 -3.83 3.44
C LEU A 150 -3.25 -4.33 4.34
N LEU A 151 -3.56 -4.94 5.48
CA LEU A 151 -2.55 -5.47 6.40
C LEU A 151 -1.75 -6.62 5.76
N GLN A 152 -2.38 -7.45 4.95
CA GLN A 152 -1.72 -8.54 4.24
C GLN A 152 -0.76 -7.99 3.17
N VAL A 153 -1.22 -7.08 2.34
CA VAL A 153 -0.40 -6.42 1.30
C VAL A 153 0.72 -5.58 1.93
N ALA A 154 0.44 -4.87 3.03
CA ALA A 154 1.44 -4.04 3.70
C ALA A 154 2.65 -4.84 4.21
N ARG A 155 2.50 -6.13 4.50
CA ARG A 155 3.63 -6.98 4.92
C ARG A 155 4.71 -7.09 3.86
N SER A 156 4.34 -7.09 2.59
CA SER A 156 5.25 -7.22 1.46
C SER A 156 5.58 -5.87 0.81
N VAL A 157 4.59 -5.01 0.61
CA VAL A 157 4.73 -3.78 -0.18
C VAL A 157 5.08 -2.57 0.68
N ALA A 158 4.54 -2.48 1.89
CA ALA A 158 4.69 -1.29 2.75
C ALA A 158 4.85 -1.66 4.24
N PRO A 159 5.90 -2.39 4.63
CA PRO A 159 6.07 -2.91 5.99
C PRO A 159 6.13 -1.82 7.07
N GLY A 160 6.48 -0.60 6.71
CA GLY A 160 6.48 0.53 7.62
C GLY A 160 5.09 0.98 8.07
N LEU A 161 4.05 0.72 7.29
CA LEU A 161 2.66 0.99 7.71
C LEU A 161 2.29 0.18 8.94
N LEU A 162 2.75 -1.07 9.01
CA LEU A 162 2.49 -1.95 10.16
C LEU A 162 3.20 -1.44 11.42
N ARG A 163 4.42 -0.91 11.27
CA ARG A 163 5.18 -0.31 12.37
C ARG A 163 4.51 0.96 12.89
N GLN A 164 3.98 1.79 12.00
CA GLN A 164 3.24 2.99 12.39
C GLN A 164 1.93 2.65 13.11
N ALA A 165 1.18 1.66 12.60
CA ALA A 165 -0.03 1.18 13.25
C ALA A 165 0.23 0.63 14.66
N ALA A 166 1.35 -0.08 14.86
CA ALA A 166 1.77 -0.60 16.16
C ALA A 166 2.26 0.50 17.12
N GLN A 167 2.72 1.63 16.61
CA GLN A 167 3.20 2.77 17.40
C GLN A 167 2.11 3.81 17.69
N THR A 168 0.98 3.75 16.99
CA THR A 168 -0.18 4.57 17.35
C THR A 168 -0.80 3.92 18.58
N PRO A 169 -0.68 4.52 19.79
CA PRO A 169 -1.34 3.97 20.96
C PRO A 169 -2.82 3.94 20.64
N GLY A 170 -3.42 2.74 20.76
CA GLY A 170 -4.85 2.57 20.58
C GLY A 170 -5.57 3.60 21.46
N ARG A 171 -6.73 4.06 21.03
CA ARG A 171 -7.59 4.98 21.80
C ARG A 171 -7.90 4.46 23.20
N ASP A 172 -7.61 3.18 23.45
CA ASP A 172 -7.77 2.49 24.74
C ASP A 172 -6.48 2.45 25.59
N ALA A 173 -5.39 3.11 25.17
CA ALA A 173 -4.22 3.32 26.02
C ALA A 173 -4.52 4.43 27.01
N GLY A 174 -5.26 4.12 28.07
CA GLY A 174 -5.49 5.01 29.18
C GLY A 174 -4.15 5.51 29.75
N ARG A 175 -4.06 6.78 30.09
CA ARG A 175 -2.90 7.32 30.81
C ARG A 175 -2.87 6.67 32.19
N TRP A 176 -1.78 6.02 32.50
CA TRP A 176 -1.58 5.46 33.84
C TRP A 176 -0.36 6.10 34.49
N ARG A 177 -0.41 6.22 35.81
CA ARG A 177 0.67 6.73 36.64
C ARG A 177 0.90 5.78 37.80
N ARG A 178 2.15 5.56 38.16
CA ARG A 178 2.51 4.74 39.32
C ARG A 178 2.69 5.65 40.53
N GLU A 179 1.85 5.46 41.53
CA GLU A 179 1.96 6.17 42.81
C GLU A 179 2.05 5.14 43.94
N GLY A 180 3.19 5.15 44.68
CA GLY A 180 3.33 4.38 45.92
C GLY A 180 3.03 2.88 45.82
N GLY A 181 3.35 2.21 44.70
CA GLY A 181 3.09 0.78 44.53
C GLY A 181 1.75 0.42 43.90
N HIS A 182 0.89 1.40 43.63
CA HIS A 182 -0.40 1.24 42.92
C HIS A 182 -0.31 1.84 41.52
N ILE A 183 -1.10 1.30 40.59
CA ILE A 183 -1.26 1.86 39.23
C ILE A 183 -2.58 2.62 39.23
N VAL A 184 -2.53 3.92 38.95
CA VAL A 184 -3.71 4.77 38.80
C VAL A 184 -3.96 4.99 37.32
N VAL A 185 -5.12 4.59 36.81
CA VAL A 185 -5.57 4.86 35.45
C VAL A 185 -6.24 6.24 35.48
N LEU A 186 -5.73 7.16 34.63
CA LEU A 186 -6.13 8.57 34.66
C LEU A 186 -7.29 8.89 33.70
N ASP A 187 -7.44 8.07 32.64
CA ASP A 187 -8.51 8.23 31.64
C ASP A 187 -9.03 6.83 31.26
N CYS A 188 -10.34 6.64 31.35
CA CYS A 188 -11.08 5.52 30.77
C CYS A 188 -11.85 6.00 29.53
#